data_63881194446823ed9422fc74d458843b
#
_entry.id   63881194446823ed9422fc74d458843b
#
_cell.length_a   1.000
_cell.length_b   1.000
_cell.length_c   1.000
_cell.angle_alpha   90.00
_cell.angle_beta   90.00
_cell.angle_gamma   90.00
#
_symmetry.space_group_name_H-M   'P 1'
#
loop_
_entity.id
_entity.type
_entity.pdbx_description
1 polymer ?
#
loop_
_entity_poly.entity_id
_entity_poly.type
_entity_poly.pdbx_seq_one_letter_code
_entity_poly.pdbx_strand_id
1 'polypeptide(L)'
;MADIVTNSKARRDYHIIETFEAGIVLRGTEVKSLRAGKGQIVDAFARVDRGEAFLHNAHIDEYAQGNRQNHVPAAARKLLLHRSEIRKLEAYAEVKGHAIVPLAFYWKNGRVKVSLAVGRGKREFDKRENLKRRESDRELKQITMHRLKGR
;
A
#
# COMPACT_ATOMS: atom_id res chain seq x y z
N MET A 1 -4.46 -1.88 -15.52
CA MET A 1 -3.13 -1.79 -14.92
C MET A 1 -2.92 -2.98 -14.00
N ALA A 2 -1.79 -3.64 -14.14
CA ALA A 2 -1.50 -4.83 -13.36
C ALA A 2 -0.75 -4.45 -12.07
N ASP A 3 -1.26 -4.87 -10.92
CA ASP A 3 -0.58 -4.69 -9.67
C ASP A 3 0.65 -5.62 -9.60
N ILE A 4 1.77 -5.07 -9.15
CA ILE A 4 2.99 -5.84 -8.93
C ILE A 4 2.93 -6.51 -7.57
N VAL A 5 2.65 -5.71 -6.54
CA VAL A 5 2.44 -6.16 -5.15
C VAL A 5 1.33 -5.33 -4.53
N THR A 6 0.60 -5.93 -3.60
CA THR A 6 -0.51 -5.28 -2.89
C THR A 6 -0.32 -5.38 -1.38
N ASN A 7 -1.05 -4.55 -0.65
CA ASN A 7 -0.99 -4.47 0.81
C ASN A 7 -2.40 -4.60 1.41
N SER A 8 -2.89 -5.82 1.49
CA SER A 8 -4.21 -6.11 2.06
C SER A 8 -4.27 -5.79 3.56
N LYS A 9 -3.14 -5.92 4.27
CA LYS A 9 -3.05 -5.59 5.70
C LYS A 9 -3.39 -4.12 5.97
N ALA A 10 -2.93 -3.20 5.10
CA ALA A 10 -3.22 -1.78 5.25
C ALA A 10 -4.72 -1.50 5.16
N ARG A 11 -5.42 -2.13 4.23
CA ARG A 11 -6.87 -1.97 4.09
C ARG A 11 -7.64 -2.55 5.28
N ARG A 12 -7.10 -3.60 5.90
CA ARG A 12 -7.69 -4.22 7.09
C ARG A 12 -7.46 -3.38 8.35
N ASP A 13 -6.25 -2.80 8.49
CA ASP A 13 -5.82 -2.13 9.71
C ASP A 13 -6.12 -0.63 9.75
N TYR A 14 -6.44 -0.02 8.61
CA TYR A 14 -6.66 1.41 8.50
C TYR A 14 -7.98 1.77 7.83
N HIS A 15 -8.63 2.83 8.34
CA HIS A 15 -9.67 3.52 7.60
C HIS A 15 -9.00 4.44 6.60
N ILE A 16 -9.20 4.21 5.32
CA ILE A 16 -8.57 5.00 4.25
C ILE A 16 -9.30 6.35 4.12
N ILE A 17 -8.57 7.44 4.29
CA ILE A 17 -9.12 8.80 4.22
C ILE A 17 -8.99 9.35 2.81
N GLU A 18 -7.80 9.24 2.21
CA GLU A 18 -7.52 9.75 0.86
C GLU A 18 -6.40 8.93 0.24
N THR A 19 -6.42 8.79 -1.08
CA THR A 19 -5.37 8.07 -1.82
C THR A 19 -4.68 9.01 -2.80
N PHE A 20 -3.39 8.71 -3.07
CA PHE A 20 -2.54 9.47 -3.97
C PHE A 20 -1.77 8.51 -4.87
N GLU A 21 -1.56 8.91 -6.12
CA GLU A 21 -0.65 8.19 -7.01
C GLU A 21 0.72 8.86 -6.98
N ALA A 22 1.75 8.12 -6.61
CA ALA A 22 3.11 8.62 -6.55
C ALA A 22 4.00 7.89 -7.55
N GLY A 23 4.96 8.61 -8.12
CA GLY A 23 6.11 7.98 -8.76
C GLY A 23 7.08 7.52 -7.70
N ILE A 24 8.03 6.68 -8.05
CA ILE A 24 9.06 6.21 -7.14
C ILE A 24 10.39 6.14 -7.88
N VAL A 25 11.44 6.64 -7.24
CA VAL A 25 12.80 6.57 -7.79
C VAL A 25 13.38 5.20 -7.46
N LEU A 26 13.66 4.41 -8.49
CA LEU A 26 14.17 3.04 -8.36
C LEU A 26 15.47 2.88 -9.14
N ARG A 27 16.32 1.98 -8.63
CA ARG A 27 17.50 1.53 -9.37
C ARG A 27 17.08 0.44 -10.37
N GLY A 28 17.93 0.19 -11.38
CA GLY A 28 17.64 -0.84 -12.39
C GLY A 28 17.40 -2.23 -11.82
N THR A 29 18.17 -2.64 -10.80
CA THR A 29 18.01 -3.92 -10.13
C THR A 29 16.68 -4.03 -9.39
N GLU A 30 16.20 -2.93 -8.83
CA GLU A 30 14.89 -2.88 -8.16
C GLU A 30 13.75 -3.07 -9.17
N VAL A 31 13.82 -2.40 -10.31
CA VAL A 31 12.82 -2.57 -11.38
C VAL A 31 12.78 -4.00 -11.88
N LYS A 32 13.95 -4.62 -12.06
CA LYS A 32 14.04 -6.01 -12.52
C LYS A 32 13.45 -7.00 -11.51
N SER A 33 13.71 -6.79 -10.21
CA SER A 33 13.11 -7.60 -9.16
C SER A 33 11.60 -7.45 -9.11
N LEU A 34 11.09 -6.23 -9.27
CA LEU A 34 9.65 -5.98 -9.29
C LEU A 34 8.97 -6.61 -10.52
N ARG A 35 9.64 -6.67 -11.66
CA ARG A 35 9.11 -7.40 -12.83
C ARG A 35 8.89 -8.87 -12.52
N ALA A 36 9.73 -9.44 -11.69
CA ALA A 36 9.59 -10.82 -11.23
C ALA A 36 8.59 -10.95 -10.06
N GLY A 37 7.95 -9.87 -9.65
CA GLY A 37 6.99 -9.86 -8.54
C GLY A 37 7.64 -10.01 -7.17
N LYS A 38 8.93 -9.72 -7.04
CA LYS A 38 9.69 -9.95 -5.81
C LYS A 38 9.78 -8.69 -4.95
N GLY A 39 8.64 -8.31 -4.39
CA GLY A 39 8.55 -7.17 -3.48
C GLY A 39 7.51 -7.39 -2.40
N GLN A 40 7.65 -6.66 -1.30
CA GLN A 40 6.72 -6.71 -0.17
C GLN A 40 6.60 -5.33 0.45
N ILE A 41 5.37 -4.89 0.68
CA ILE A 41 5.09 -3.54 1.20
C ILE A 41 4.22 -3.54 2.45
N VAL A 42 4.04 -4.69 3.08
CA VAL A 42 3.13 -4.85 4.23
C VAL A 42 3.51 -3.94 5.39
N ASP A 43 4.81 -3.79 5.66
CA ASP A 43 5.30 -2.96 6.76
C ASP A 43 5.83 -1.60 6.28
N ALA A 44 5.57 -1.25 5.04
CA ALA A 44 6.05 0.01 4.48
C ALA A 44 5.19 1.18 4.91
N PHE A 45 5.82 2.33 5.00
CA PHE A 45 5.15 3.60 5.31
C PHE A 45 5.88 4.73 4.61
N ALA A 46 5.18 5.85 4.39
CA ALA A 46 5.79 7.04 3.81
C ALA A 46 5.90 8.14 4.85
N ARG A 47 6.93 8.97 4.70
CA ARG A 47 7.14 10.17 5.52
C ARG A 47 7.50 11.34 4.62
N VAL A 48 7.06 12.53 5.02
CA VAL A 48 7.49 13.79 4.41
C VAL A 48 8.57 14.37 5.30
N ASP A 49 9.73 14.64 4.70
CA ASP A 49 10.87 15.25 5.38
C ASP A 49 11.40 16.37 4.49
N ARG A 50 11.44 17.58 5.02
CA ARG A 50 11.95 18.77 4.35
C ARG A 50 11.33 19.01 2.97
N GLY A 51 10.02 18.80 2.85
CA GLY A 51 9.29 18.99 1.59
C GLY A 51 9.46 17.88 0.56
N GLU A 52 10.06 16.76 0.96
CA GLU A 52 10.21 15.57 0.12
C GLU A 52 9.56 14.37 0.76
N ALA A 53 8.96 13.49 -0.04
CA ALA A 53 8.32 12.28 0.44
C ALA A 53 9.22 11.07 0.20
N PHE A 54 9.32 10.20 1.19
CA PHE A 54 10.13 8.97 1.14
C PHE A 54 9.32 7.77 1.60
N LEU A 55 9.52 6.65 0.93
CA LEU A 55 8.94 5.37 1.32
C LEU A 55 9.98 4.55 2.10
N HIS A 56 9.60 4.13 3.30
CA HIS A 56 10.44 3.36 4.21
C HIS A 56 9.90 1.95 4.37
N ASN A 57 10.80 1.00 4.62
CA ASN A 57 10.48 -0.41 4.91
C ASN A 57 9.75 -1.15 3.78
N ALA A 58 9.78 -0.63 2.56
CA ALA A 58 9.38 -1.41 1.40
C ALA A 58 10.52 -2.35 1.05
N HIS A 59 10.25 -3.64 0.97
CA HIS A 59 11.25 -4.65 0.68
C HIS A 59 11.19 -5.02 -0.80
N ILE A 60 12.30 -4.85 -1.50
CA ILE A 60 12.47 -5.31 -2.87
C ILE A 60 13.66 -6.25 -2.88
N ASP A 61 13.44 -7.52 -3.21
CA ASP A 61 14.49 -8.52 -3.20
C ASP A 61 15.67 -8.14 -4.08
N GLU A 62 16.85 -8.56 -3.71
CA GLU A 62 18.02 -8.40 -4.57
C GLU A 62 17.78 -9.13 -5.89
N TYR A 63 18.24 -8.51 -6.99
CA TYR A 63 18.18 -9.13 -8.29
C TYR A 63 19.31 -10.16 -8.39
N ALA A 64 18.97 -11.42 -8.60
CA ALA A 64 19.93 -12.52 -8.56
C ALA A 64 21.13 -12.34 -9.49
N GLN A 65 20.96 -11.64 -10.61
CA GLN A 65 22.01 -11.39 -11.60
C GLN A 65 22.68 -10.03 -11.45
N GLY A 66 22.36 -9.28 -10.39
CA GLY A 66 22.87 -7.92 -10.18
C GLY A 66 24.25 -7.85 -9.51
N ASN A 67 24.69 -8.92 -8.90
CA ASN A 67 25.99 -9.04 -8.24
C ASN A 67 26.30 -7.86 -7.29
N ARG A 68 27.46 -7.20 -7.46
CA ARG A 68 27.91 -6.07 -6.62
C ARG A 68 27.14 -4.77 -6.83
N GLN A 69 26.40 -4.66 -7.94
CA GLN A 69 25.63 -3.45 -8.26
C GLN A 69 24.20 -3.53 -7.77
N ASN A 70 23.91 -4.48 -6.90
CA ASN A 70 22.59 -4.66 -6.36
C ASN A 70 22.22 -3.55 -5.38
N HIS A 71 20.91 -3.36 -5.18
CA HIS A 71 20.36 -2.41 -4.23
C HIS A 71 20.26 -3.04 -2.83
N VAL A 72 20.08 -2.18 -1.82
CA VAL A 72 19.73 -2.62 -0.46
C VAL A 72 18.23 -2.90 -0.43
N PRO A 73 17.79 -4.11 -0.05
CA PRO A 73 16.37 -4.49 -0.15
C PRO A 73 15.39 -3.57 0.54
N ALA A 74 15.71 -3.10 1.74
CA ALA A 74 14.82 -2.24 2.53
C ALA A 74 15.25 -0.77 2.55
N ALA A 75 15.98 -0.30 1.55
CA ALA A 75 16.43 1.08 1.46
C ALA A 75 15.24 2.06 1.37
N ALA A 76 15.40 3.24 1.96
CA ALA A 76 14.44 4.32 1.78
C ALA A 76 14.45 4.78 0.31
N ARG A 77 13.26 5.03 -0.24
CA ARG A 77 13.12 5.40 -1.64
C ARG A 77 12.33 6.69 -1.77
N LYS A 78 12.81 7.58 -2.64
CA LYS A 78 12.16 8.85 -2.86
C LYS A 78 10.88 8.65 -3.68
N LEU A 79 9.79 9.27 -3.22
CA LEU A 79 8.52 9.30 -3.92
C LEU A 79 8.40 10.60 -4.70
N LEU A 80 7.79 10.52 -5.87
CA LEU A 80 7.60 11.67 -6.75
C LEU A 80 6.12 12.05 -6.73
N LEU A 81 5.83 13.22 -6.15
CA LEU A 81 4.50 13.76 -5.99
C LEU A 81 4.52 15.25 -6.34
N HIS A 82 3.37 15.79 -6.71
CA HIS A 82 3.23 17.23 -6.87
C HIS A 82 3.38 17.92 -5.52
N ARG A 83 3.88 19.16 -5.55
CA ARG A 83 4.10 19.94 -4.32
C ARG A 83 2.82 20.09 -3.49
N SER A 84 1.68 20.27 -4.16
CA SER A 84 0.38 20.35 -3.49
C SER A 84 -0.01 19.06 -2.78
N GLU A 85 0.33 17.91 -3.37
CA GLU A 85 0.09 16.60 -2.77
C GLU A 85 0.98 16.37 -1.56
N ILE A 86 2.26 16.76 -1.64
CA ILE A 86 3.20 16.67 -0.52
C ILE A 86 2.70 17.51 0.66
N ARG A 87 2.20 18.72 0.39
CA ARG A 87 1.63 19.58 1.43
C ARG A 87 0.42 18.94 2.11
N LYS A 88 -0.46 18.31 1.34
CA LYS A 88 -1.60 17.57 1.90
C LYS A 88 -1.14 16.41 2.77
N LEU A 89 -0.18 15.61 2.30
CA LEU A 89 0.37 14.51 3.08
C LEU A 89 1.00 14.99 4.38
N GLU A 90 1.74 16.10 4.32
CA GLU A 90 2.36 16.70 5.50
C GLU A 90 1.30 17.13 6.53
N ALA A 91 0.23 17.77 6.06
CA ALA A 91 -0.88 18.18 6.93
C ALA A 91 -1.59 16.98 7.56
N TYR A 92 -1.86 15.93 6.80
CA TYR A 92 -2.47 14.72 7.33
C TYR A 92 -1.56 14.03 8.36
N ALA A 93 -0.25 14.01 8.11
CA ALA A 93 0.72 13.35 9.00
C ALA A 93 0.81 14.00 10.38
N GLU A 94 0.46 15.30 10.49
CA GLU A 94 0.45 15.99 11.78
C GLU A 94 -0.70 15.54 12.68
N VAL A 95 -1.73 14.92 12.12
CA VAL A 95 -2.89 14.47 12.89
C VAL A 95 -2.53 13.14 13.57
N LYS A 96 -2.72 13.08 14.89
CA LYS A 96 -2.45 11.88 15.68
C LYS A 96 -3.31 10.71 15.19
N GLY A 97 -2.67 9.56 15.03
CA GLY A 97 -3.33 8.34 14.59
C GLY A 97 -3.39 8.16 13.08
N HIS A 98 -2.91 9.14 12.31
CA HIS A 98 -2.78 9.02 10.87
C HIS A 98 -1.44 8.40 10.48
N ALA A 99 -1.46 7.60 9.43
CA ALA A 99 -0.25 7.05 8.82
C ALA A 99 -0.39 7.12 7.29
N ILE A 100 0.74 7.24 6.61
CA ILE A 100 0.78 7.20 5.14
C ILE A 100 1.38 5.84 4.77
N VAL A 101 0.58 5.00 4.12
CA VAL A 101 0.98 3.63 3.79
C VAL A 101 0.77 3.35 2.31
N PRO A 102 1.63 2.51 1.69
CA PRO A 102 1.40 2.10 0.31
C PRO A 102 0.33 1.01 0.26
N LEU A 103 -0.55 1.09 -0.71
CA LEU A 103 -1.58 0.07 -0.96
C LEU A 103 -1.14 -0.90 -2.03
N ALA A 104 -0.39 -0.45 -3.03
CA ALA A 104 0.07 -1.27 -4.13
C ALA A 104 1.22 -0.60 -4.88
N PHE A 105 2.06 -1.42 -5.49
CA PHE A 105 2.94 -1.02 -6.59
C PHE A 105 2.30 -1.56 -7.87
N TYR A 106 2.30 -0.77 -8.94
CA TYR A 106 1.71 -1.17 -10.21
C TYR A 106 2.44 -0.53 -11.39
N TRP A 107 2.27 -1.12 -12.57
CA TRP A 107 2.83 -0.59 -13.80
C TRP A 107 1.88 0.43 -14.43
N LYS A 108 2.42 1.58 -14.81
CA LYS A 108 1.68 2.59 -15.56
C LYS A 108 2.64 3.26 -16.55
N ASN A 109 2.34 3.16 -17.84
CA ASN A 109 3.16 3.73 -18.91
C ASN A 109 4.63 3.29 -18.82
N GLY A 110 4.86 2.02 -18.53
CA GLY A 110 6.21 1.44 -18.42
C GLY A 110 6.97 1.81 -17.16
N ARG A 111 6.35 2.49 -16.21
CA ARG A 111 6.96 2.92 -14.95
C ARG A 111 6.23 2.32 -13.75
N VAL A 112 6.97 2.11 -12.68
CA VAL A 112 6.38 1.68 -11.42
C VAL A 112 5.76 2.90 -10.74
N LYS A 113 4.50 2.77 -10.36
CA LYS A 113 3.77 3.76 -9.57
C LYS A 113 3.38 3.14 -8.24
N VAL A 114 3.16 4.00 -7.26
CA VAL A 114 2.74 3.60 -5.90
C VAL A 114 1.39 4.24 -5.60
N SER A 115 0.44 3.41 -5.20
CA SER A 115 -0.80 3.91 -4.62
C SER A 115 -0.57 4.14 -3.14
N LEU A 116 -0.55 5.40 -2.72
CA LEU A 116 -0.40 5.77 -1.30
C LEU A 116 -1.77 6.06 -0.70
N ALA A 117 -1.94 5.72 0.56
CA ALA A 117 -3.14 6.04 1.31
C ALA A 117 -2.79 6.73 2.61
N VAL A 118 -3.57 7.78 2.93
CA VAL A 118 -3.59 8.29 4.29
C VAL A 118 -4.64 7.46 5.03
N GLY A 119 -4.23 6.78 6.07
CA GLY A 119 -5.09 5.94 6.87
C GLY A 119 -5.12 6.36 8.32
N ARG A 120 -6.27 6.19 8.95
CA ARG A 120 -6.41 6.27 10.39
C ARG A 120 -6.44 4.86 10.94
N GLY A 121 -5.59 4.57 11.91
CA GLY A 121 -5.56 3.25 12.52
C GLY A 121 -6.92 2.85 13.08
N LYS A 122 -7.38 1.65 12.76
CA LYS A 122 -8.60 1.09 13.33
C LYS A 122 -8.34 0.65 14.76
N ARG A 123 -9.28 0.96 15.64
CA ARG A 123 -9.26 0.41 16.99
C ARG A 123 -9.63 -1.07 16.90
N GLU A 124 -9.18 -1.86 17.85
CA GLU A 124 -9.49 -3.29 17.91
C GLU A 124 -11.00 -3.55 17.84
N PHE A 125 -11.78 -2.68 18.46
CA PHE A 125 -13.24 -2.72 18.42
C PHE A 125 -13.77 -2.61 16.97
N ASP A 126 -13.24 -1.65 16.19
CA ASP A 126 -13.67 -1.44 14.80
C ASP A 126 -13.36 -2.65 13.92
N LYS A 127 -12.21 -3.29 14.14
CA LYS A 127 -11.82 -4.50 13.42
C LYS A 127 -12.77 -5.64 13.68
N ARG A 128 -13.17 -5.84 14.92
CA ARG A 128 -14.12 -6.89 15.35
C ARG A 128 -15.50 -6.67 14.74
N GLU A 129 -16.00 -5.43 14.74
CA GLU A 129 -17.28 -5.10 14.15
C GLU A 129 -17.30 -5.38 12.64
N ASN A 130 -16.25 -4.99 11.93
CA ASN A 130 -16.14 -5.24 10.50
C ASN A 130 -16.15 -6.74 10.19
N LEU A 131 -15.47 -7.55 10.98
CA LEU A 131 -15.47 -8.99 10.83
C LEU A 131 -16.87 -9.58 11.09
N LYS A 132 -17.54 -9.14 12.12
CA LYS A 132 -18.92 -9.56 12.44
C LYS A 132 -19.89 -9.21 11.32
N ARG A 133 -19.80 -8.01 10.76
CA ARG A 133 -20.63 -7.60 9.62
C ARG A 133 -20.42 -8.50 8.42
N ARG A 134 -19.18 -8.83 8.11
CA ARG A 134 -18.86 -9.72 6.97
C ARG A 134 -19.43 -11.11 7.19
N GLU A 135 -19.33 -11.65 8.38
CA GLU A 135 -19.92 -12.94 8.73
C GLU A 135 -21.43 -12.92 8.62
N SER A 136 -22.09 -11.90 9.17
CA SER A 136 -23.54 -11.72 9.09
C SER A 136 -24.01 -11.62 7.63
N ASP A 137 -23.32 -10.87 6.80
CA ASP A 137 -23.63 -10.74 5.38
C ASP A 137 -23.49 -12.07 4.64
N ARG A 138 -22.49 -12.86 4.97
CA ARG A 138 -22.30 -14.20 4.39
C ARG A 138 -23.43 -15.14 4.80
N GLU A 139 -23.81 -15.14 6.06
CA GLU A 139 -24.90 -15.95 6.58
C GLU A 139 -26.22 -15.59 5.92
N LEU A 140 -26.53 -14.29 5.79
CA LEU A 140 -27.72 -13.81 5.11
C LEU A 140 -27.75 -14.25 3.64
N LYS A 141 -26.65 -14.18 2.95
CA LYS A 141 -26.57 -14.65 1.56
C LYS A 141 -26.80 -16.15 1.45
N GLN A 142 -26.23 -16.93 2.34
CA GLN A 142 -26.42 -18.38 2.37
C GLN A 142 -27.88 -18.75 2.64
N ILE A 143 -28.52 -18.11 3.60
CA ILE A 143 -29.93 -18.33 3.92
C ILE A 143 -30.81 -17.98 2.72
N THR A 144 -30.58 -16.85 2.08
CA THR A 144 -31.33 -16.39 0.91
C THR A 144 -31.17 -17.37 -0.27
N MET A 145 -29.96 -17.82 -0.54
CA MET A 145 -29.70 -18.80 -1.60
C MET A 145 -30.37 -20.14 -1.30
N HIS A 146 -30.35 -20.58 -0.05
CA HIS A 146 -30.99 -21.83 0.35
C HIS A 146 -32.51 -21.77 0.17
N ARG A 147 -33.14 -20.64 0.54
CA ARG A 147 -34.60 -20.44 0.32
C ARG A 147 -34.95 -20.45 -1.16
N LEU A 148 -34.14 -19.82 -1.99
CA LEU A 148 -34.35 -19.79 -3.45
C LEU A 148 -34.19 -21.16 -4.09
N LYS A 149 -33.27 -21.99 -3.61
CA LYS A 149 -33.08 -23.36 -4.08
C LYS A 149 -34.13 -24.35 -3.58
N GLY A 150 -34.74 -24.08 -2.47
CA GLY A 150 -35.78 -24.92 -1.87
C GLY A 150 -37.18 -24.76 -2.46
N ARG A 151 -37.29 -23.86 -3.46
CA ARG A 151 -38.53 -23.65 -4.22
C ARG A 151 -38.36 -24.19 -5.64
#